data_c855a413f9b187fc19ae09c891335052
#
_entry.id   c855a413f9b187fc19ae09c891335052
#
_cell.length_a   1.000
_cell.length_b   1.000
_cell.length_c   1.000
_cell.angle_alpha   90.00
_cell.angle_beta   90.00
_cell.angle_gamma   90.00
#
_symmetry.space_group_name_H-M   'P 1'
#
loop_
_entity.id
_entity.type
_entity.pdbx_description
1 polymer ?
#
loop_
_entity_poly.entity_id
_entity_poly.type
_entity_poly.pdbx_seq_one_letter_code
_entity_poly.pdbx_strand_id
1 'polypeptide(L)'
;MEHFIIPENYQPALSLHDTQVGIKTVKDFFQKTLSDRLNLLRVSAPLFVDPSSGLNDNLNGVERPVTFDIKESPDQKAEIVHSLAKWKRYALKKYGFAHGEGLYTDMVAIRRDEDTDNIHSIYVDQWDWEKIITREERNVDTLKDVVRTVYSALKKTEKYMAIQYDYIEEILPKDIFFITSQELEDMYPGLSPKDREYKIVKEKGAVFIMQIGKMLTSGEPHDGRAPDYDDWELNGDIIVYYPVLDIALELSSMGIRVDAAALKHQLEVCGCEERAEMDFQRAILNDELPFTIGGGIGQSRICMFYLRKAHIGEVHCSLWPEETVKLAEEHNIPLL
;
A
#
# COMPACT_ATOMS: atom_id res chain seq x y z
N MET A 1 -15.88 -19.34 -1.92
CA MET A 1 -16.88 -18.70 -2.81
C MET A 1 -17.39 -17.34 -2.29
N GLU A 2 -17.26 -17.02 -1.02
CA GLU A 2 -17.74 -15.74 -0.48
C GLU A 2 -16.95 -14.49 -0.93
N HIS A 3 -15.83 -14.65 -1.62
CA HIS A 3 -14.90 -13.55 -1.91
C HIS A 3 -14.77 -13.16 -3.39
N PHE A 4 -15.44 -13.86 -4.34
CA PHE A 4 -15.37 -13.51 -5.75
C PHE A 4 -16.61 -12.72 -6.18
N ILE A 5 -16.44 -11.44 -6.44
CA ILE A 5 -17.52 -10.55 -6.89
C ILE A 5 -17.59 -10.60 -8.43
N ILE A 6 -18.76 -10.91 -8.95
CA ILE A 6 -19.07 -10.90 -10.39
C ILE A 6 -19.94 -9.67 -10.67
N PRO A 7 -19.39 -8.62 -11.32
CA PRO A 7 -20.20 -7.45 -11.64
C PRO A 7 -21.25 -7.78 -12.70
N GLU A 8 -22.49 -7.29 -12.51
CA GLU A 8 -23.55 -7.48 -13.50
C GLU A 8 -23.15 -6.89 -14.86
N ASN A 9 -23.32 -7.68 -15.92
CA ASN A 9 -23.04 -7.28 -17.31
C ASN A 9 -21.61 -6.81 -17.58
N TYR A 10 -20.63 -7.22 -16.76
CA TYR A 10 -19.24 -6.86 -17.00
C TYR A 10 -18.78 -7.37 -18.37
N GLN A 11 -18.15 -6.48 -19.13
CA GLN A 11 -17.44 -6.81 -20.38
C GLN A 11 -16.11 -6.07 -20.36
N PRO A 12 -14.98 -6.75 -20.61
CA PRO A 12 -13.69 -6.11 -20.68
C PRO A 12 -13.66 -5.14 -21.89
N ALA A 13 -13.43 -3.85 -21.62
CA ALA A 13 -13.38 -2.82 -22.67
C ALA A 13 -12.14 -2.94 -23.57
N LEU A 14 -11.11 -3.66 -23.14
CA LEU A 14 -9.84 -3.85 -23.84
C LEU A 14 -9.55 -5.32 -24.09
N SER A 15 -8.95 -5.63 -25.24
CA SER A 15 -8.34 -6.92 -25.50
C SER A 15 -7.18 -7.19 -24.51
N LEU A 16 -6.70 -8.44 -24.41
CA LEU A 16 -5.52 -8.75 -23.59
C LEU A 16 -4.29 -7.94 -24.02
N HIS A 17 -4.05 -7.80 -25.33
CA HIS A 17 -2.96 -6.99 -25.86
C HIS A 17 -3.11 -5.50 -25.45
N ASP A 18 -4.30 -4.91 -25.68
CA ASP A 18 -4.53 -3.51 -25.36
C ASP A 18 -4.52 -3.24 -23.86
N THR A 19 -4.89 -4.25 -23.06
CA THR A 19 -4.72 -4.20 -21.60
C THR A 19 -3.24 -4.07 -21.21
N GLN A 20 -2.33 -4.80 -21.86
CA GLN A 20 -0.88 -4.65 -21.62
C GLN A 20 -0.38 -3.25 -22.00
N VAL A 21 -0.86 -2.69 -23.11
CA VAL A 21 -0.57 -1.28 -23.49
C VAL A 21 -1.11 -0.33 -22.42
N GLY A 22 -2.33 -0.55 -21.94
CA GLY A 22 -2.95 0.24 -20.87
C GLY A 22 -2.16 0.19 -19.55
N ILE A 23 -1.74 -1.00 -19.11
CA ILE A 23 -0.88 -1.19 -17.92
C ILE A 23 0.39 -0.36 -18.04
N LYS A 24 1.10 -0.47 -19.18
CA LYS A 24 2.31 0.32 -19.42
C LYS A 24 2.02 1.82 -19.36
N THR A 25 0.94 2.26 -20.01
CA THR A 25 0.54 3.68 -20.05
C THR A 25 0.27 4.23 -18.66
N VAL A 26 -0.48 3.50 -17.84
CA VAL A 26 -0.76 3.87 -16.43
C VAL A 26 0.54 3.95 -15.64
N LYS A 27 1.34 2.88 -15.67
CA LYS A 27 2.57 2.79 -14.86
C LYS A 27 3.57 3.89 -15.22
N ASP A 28 3.86 4.11 -16.48
CA ASP A 28 4.80 5.14 -16.93
C ASP A 28 4.38 6.55 -16.53
N PHE A 29 3.10 6.87 -16.72
CA PHE A 29 2.59 8.20 -16.40
C PHE A 29 2.50 8.46 -14.90
N PHE A 30 1.99 7.49 -14.13
CA PHE A 30 1.82 7.64 -12.69
C PHE A 30 3.17 7.75 -11.97
N GLN A 31 4.10 6.81 -12.21
CA GLN A 31 5.40 6.81 -11.54
C GLN A 31 6.19 8.09 -11.81
N LYS A 32 6.16 8.58 -13.06
CA LYS A 32 6.81 9.86 -13.40
C LYS A 32 6.14 11.02 -12.66
N THR A 33 4.82 11.07 -12.67
CA THR A 33 4.07 12.16 -12.03
C THR A 33 4.29 12.17 -10.51
N LEU A 34 4.31 10.99 -9.86
CA LEU A 34 4.57 10.84 -8.44
C LEU A 34 5.99 11.27 -8.08
N SER A 35 6.99 10.74 -8.81
CA SER A 35 8.39 11.04 -8.53
C SER A 35 8.74 12.52 -8.71
N ASP A 36 8.23 13.16 -9.77
CA ASP A 36 8.40 14.59 -10.01
C ASP A 36 7.80 15.45 -8.86
N ARG A 37 6.62 15.05 -8.34
CA ARG A 37 5.91 15.82 -7.30
C ARG A 37 6.48 15.66 -5.90
N LEU A 38 7.00 14.50 -5.58
CA LEU A 38 7.57 14.21 -4.25
C LEU A 38 9.10 14.36 -4.21
N ASN A 39 9.75 14.66 -5.33
CA ASN A 39 11.20 14.71 -5.48
C ASN A 39 11.86 13.36 -5.14
N LEU A 40 11.46 12.31 -5.86
CA LEU A 40 11.90 10.94 -5.62
C LEU A 40 12.84 10.45 -6.73
N LEU A 41 13.95 9.83 -6.34
CA LEU A 41 14.85 9.11 -7.22
C LEU A 41 14.49 7.62 -7.23
N ARG A 42 14.36 7.01 -8.42
CA ARG A 42 14.20 5.55 -8.52
C ARG A 42 15.50 4.85 -8.14
N VAL A 43 15.42 3.89 -7.23
CA VAL A 43 16.58 3.11 -6.78
C VAL A 43 16.36 1.61 -6.96
N SER A 44 17.45 0.85 -7.00
CA SER A 44 17.40 -0.62 -6.91
C SER A 44 17.15 -1.03 -5.47
N ALA A 45 16.26 -2.00 -5.28
CA ALA A 45 15.88 -2.52 -3.97
C ALA A 45 16.00 -4.05 -3.92
N PRO A 46 16.16 -4.65 -2.73
CA PRO A 46 16.22 -6.09 -2.59
C PRO A 46 14.85 -6.74 -2.78
N LEU A 47 14.83 -7.93 -3.39
CA LEU A 47 13.67 -8.83 -3.39
C LEU A 47 13.60 -9.66 -2.09
N PHE A 48 14.74 -9.88 -1.45
CA PHE A 48 14.88 -10.68 -0.24
C PHE A 48 15.92 -10.06 0.69
N VAL A 49 15.78 -10.35 1.98
CA VAL A 49 16.63 -9.84 3.05
C VAL A 49 17.04 -10.96 4.00
N ASP A 50 18.06 -10.70 4.80
CA ASP A 50 18.43 -11.55 5.93
C ASP A 50 17.37 -11.39 7.03
N PRO A 51 16.77 -12.49 7.56
CA PRO A 51 15.76 -12.42 8.62
C PRO A 51 16.23 -11.69 9.88
N SER A 52 17.52 -11.81 10.23
CA SER A 52 18.10 -11.18 11.42
C SER A 52 18.23 -9.66 11.33
N SER A 53 18.15 -9.10 10.12
CA SER A 53 18.28 -7.65 9.90
C SER A 53 17.10 -6.82 10.44
N GLY A 54 15.94 -7.44 10.67
CA GLY A 54 14.70 -6.77 11.04
C GLY A 54 14.09 -5.92 9.92
N LEU A 55 14.61 -6.03 8.69
CA LEU A 55 14.17 -5.20 7.56
C LEU A 55 12.91 -5.68 6.87
N ASN A 56 12.52 -6.96 7.03
CA ASN A 56 11.27 -7.44 6.45
C ASN A 56 10.05 -6.91 7.24
N ASP A 57 8.95 -6.78 6.55
CA ASP A 57 7.67 -6.44 7.14
C ASP A 57 7.00 -7.70 7.69
N ASN A 58 6.59 -7.65 8.95
CA ASN A 58 5.90 -8.77 9.59
C ASN A 58 4.39 -8.70 9.40
N LEU A 59 3.89 -7.73 8.63
CA LEU A 59 2.46 -7.47 8.42
C LEU A 59 1.70 -7.46 9.77
N ASN A 60 0.72 -8.35 9.92
CA ASN A 60 -0.01 -8.51 11.20
C ASN A 60 0.71 -9.41 12.22
N GLY A 61 1.88 -9.97 11.85
CA GLY A 61 2.71 -10.81 12.72
C GLY A 61 2.38 -12.31 12.68
N VAL A 62 1.44 -12.72 11.86
CA VAL A 62 1.02 -14.13 11.69
C VAL A 62 1.41 -14.69 10.31
N GLU A 63 1.65 -13.84 9.34
CA GLU A 63 1.99 -14.23 7.97
C GLU A 63 3.43 -14.78 7.91
N ARG A 64 3.58 -15.87 7.19
CA ARG A 64 4.86 -16.58 7.05
C ARG A 64 5.61 -16.09 5.81
N PRO A 65 6.86 -15.64 5.90
CA PRO A 65 7.66 -15.31 4.72
C PRO A 65 8.01 -16.57 3.91
N VAL A 66 8.30 -16.38 2.62
CA VAL A 66 8.93 -17.40 1.79
C VAL A 66 10.44 -17.35 2.05
N THR A 67 10.98 -18.41 2.63
CA THR A 67 12.40 -18.52 2.98
C THR A 67 13.11 -19.49 2.05
N PHE A 68 14.42 -19.24 1.82
CA PHE A 68 15.28 -20.14 1.07
C PHE A 68 16.72 -20.05 1.58
N ASP A 69 17.53 -21.07 1.27
CA ASP A 69 18.97 -21.14 1.54
C ASP A 69 19.77 -20.65 0.34
N ILE A 70 21.02 -20.25 0.59
CA ILE A 70 21.95 -19.76 -0.44
C ILE A 70 23.06 -20.81 -0.59
N LYS A 71 23.25 -21.37 -1.79
CA LYS A 71 24.21 -22.42 -2.09
C LYS A 71 25.64 -22.11 -1.63
N GLU A 72 26.07 -20.87 -1.80
CA GLU A 72 27.44 -20.44 -1.44
C GLU A 72 27.57 -20.04 0.05
N SER A 73 26.44 -19.91 0.76
CA SER A 73 26.38 -19.56 2.18
C SER A 73 25.26 -20.37 2.84
N PRO A 74 25.42 -21.70 3.00
CA PRO A 74 24.32 -22.59 3.43
C PRO A 74 23.80 -22.31 4.84
N ASP A 75 24.58 -21.66 5.68
CA ASP A 75 24.17 -21.23 7.03
C ASP A 75 23.37 -19.90 7.00
N GLN A 76 23.42 -19.17 5.91
CA GLN A 76 22.67 -17.92 5.73
C GLN A 76 21.30 -18.22 5.07
N LYS A 77 20.25 -17.76 5.73
CA LYS A 77 18.90 -17.80 5.17
C LYS A 77 18.53 -16.44 4.58
N ALA A 78 17.69 -16.48 3.57
CA ALA A 78 17.07 -15.31 2.99
C ALA A 78 15.55 -15.48 3.04
N GLU A 79 14.83 -14.37 3.18
CA GLU A 79 13.37 -14.35 3.06
C GLU A 79 12.93 -13.28 2.07
N ILE A 80 11.98 -13.65 1.20
CA ILE A 80 11.36 -12.71 0.27
C ILE A 80 10.57 -11.69 1.06
N VAL A 81 10.71 -10.42 0.71
CA VAL A 81 10.06 -9.33 1.44
C VAL A 81 8.54 -9.39 1.32
N HIS A 82 7.83 -8.96 2.38
CA HIS A 82 6.41 -8.67 2.35
C HIS A 82 6.14 -7.19 2.00
N SER A 83 7.06 -6.29 2.37
CA SER A 83 7.14 -4.89 1.93
C SER A 83 8.56 -4.36 2.14
N LEU A 84 8.86 -3.19 1.60
CA LEU A 84 10.14 -2.50 1.80
C LEU A 84 10.03 -1.30 2.75
N ALA A 85 8.98 -1.24 3.57
CA ALA A 85 8.71 -0.11 4.45
C ALA A 85 9.92 0.27 5.32
N LYS A 86 10.59 -0.71 5.92
CA LYS A 86 11.76 -0.51 6.78
C LYS A 86 13.04 -0.27 5.98
N TRP A 87 13.25 -1.05 4.92
CA TRP A 87 14.45 -0.96 4.09
C TRP A 87 14.64 0.43 3.46
N LYS A 88 13.57 1.06 3.01
CA LYS A 88 13.61 2.38 2.35
C LYS A 88 14.25 3.44 3.23
N ARG A 89 13.86 3.51 4.51
CA ARG A 89 14.43 4.45 5.49
C ARG A 89 15.92 4.20 5.71
N TYR A 90 16.33 2.94 5.80
CA TYR A 90 17.74 2.54 5.88
C TYR A 90 18.51 2.94 4.62
N ALA A 91 17.93 2.72 3.42
CA ALA A 91 18.53 3.06 2.13
C ALA A 91 18.76 4.56 1.97
N LEU A 92 17.83 5.42 2.42
CA LEU A 92 18.00 6.88 2.40
C LEU A 92 19.27 7.32 3.15
N LYS A 93 19.50 6.78 4.36
CA LYS A 93 20.75 7.03 5.10
C LYS A 93 21.96 6.50 4.33
N LYS A 94 21.92 5.24 3.90
CA LYS A 94 23.03 4.56 3.24
C LYS A 94 23.48 5.25 1.95
N TYR A 95 22.53 5.80 1.19
CA TYR A 95 22.80 6.44 -0.10
C TYR A 95 23.05 7.95 0.03
N GLY A 96 22.94 8.53 1.23
CA GLY A 96 23.27 9.93 1.50
C GLY A 96 22.25 10.93 0.96
N PHE A 97 20.97 10.60 0.98
CA PHE A 97 19.89 11.52 0.62
C PHE A 97 19.81 12.68 1.60
N ALA A 98 19.46 13.87 1.10
CA ALA A 98 19.28 15.08 1.90
C ALA A 98 17.80 15.33 2.28
N HIS A 99 17.58 16.28 3.18
CA HIS A 99 16.22 16.74 3.52
C HIS A 99 15.46 17.19 2.27
N GLY A 100 14.20 16.77 2.17
CA GLY A 100 13.32 17.05 1.05
C GLY A 100 13.53 16.16 -0.19
N GLU A 101 14.57 15.33 -0.19
CA GLU A 101 14.78 14.30 -1.19
C GLU A 101 14.19 12.96 -0.74
N GLY A 102 13.88 12.09 -1.69
CA GLY A 102 13.38 10.78 -1.42
C GLY A 102 13.72 9.76 -2.49
N LEU A 103 13.35 8.52 -2.23
CA LEU A 103 13.50 7.42 -3.18
C LEU A 103 12.17 6.74 -3.45
N TYR A 104 12.08 6.05 -4.58
CA TYR A 104 11.05 5.04 -4.82
C TYR A 104 11.66 3.83 -5.53
N THR A 105 10.96 2.73 -5.45
CA THR A 105 11.35 1.49 -6.14
C THR A 105 10.11 0.74 -6.62
N ASP A 106 10.30 -0.09 -7.65
CA ASP A 106 9.31 -1.09 -8.04
C ASP A 106 9.50 -2.30 -7.12
N MET A 107 8.77 -2.32 -6.00
CA MET A 107 8.78 -3.42 -5.06
C MET A 107 7.93 -4.56 -5.59
N VAL A 108 8.43 -5.77 -5.45
CA VAL A 108 7.68 -7.02 -5.62
C VAL A 108 7.78 -7.85 -4.35
N ALA A 109 6.70 -8.49 -3.96
CA ALA A 109 6.60 -9.28 -2.74
C ALA A 109 5.79 -10.55 -2.97
N ILE A 110 6.01 -11.56 -2.12
CA ILE A 110 5.18 -12.76 -2.07
C ILE A 110 4.56 -12.85 -0.68
N ARG A 111 3.25 -12.74 -0.61
CA ARG A 111 2.44 -12.92 0.60
C ARG A 111 1.74 -14.27 0.51
N ARG A 112 2.46 -15.31 0.88
CA ARG A 112 2.02 -16.70 0.67
C ARG A 112 0.76 -17.11 1.43
N ASP A 113 0.42 -16.39 2.48
CA ASP A 113 -0.75 -16.62 3.32
C ASP A 113 -1.91 -15.64 3.01
N GLU A 114 -1.84 -14.91 1.87
CA GLU A 114 -2.88 -13.99 1.44
C GLU A 114 -4.13 -14.74 0.96
N ASP A 115 -5.30 -14.33 1.42
CA ASP A 115 -6.58 -14.77 0.89
C ASP A 115 -6.86 -14.04 -0.44
N THR A 116 -6.88 -14.80 -1.53
CA THR A 116 -7.07 -14.23 -2.87
C THR A 116 -8.54 -13.93 -3.16
N ASP A 117 -8.78 -12.74 -3.73
CA ASP A 117 -10.10 -12.29 -4.17
C ASP A 117 -9.98 -11.39 -5.42
N ASN A 118 -10.97 -10.56 -5.71
CA ASN A 118 -10.93 -9.65 -6.86
C ASN A 118 -9.77 -8.63 -6.80
N ILE A 119 -9.27 -8.28 -5.62
CA ILE A 119 -8.29 -7.21 -5.40
C ILE A 119 -7.03 -7.65 -4.65
N HIS A 120 -6.96 -8.92 -4.21
CA HIS A 120 -5.82 -9.50 -3.50
C HIS A 120 -5.18 -10.64 -4.27
N SER A 121 -3.85 -10.67 -4.30
CA SER A 121 -3.02 -11.68 -4.93
C SER A 121 -1.85 -12.05 -4.02
N ILE A 122 -1.41 -13.30 -4.06
CA ILE A 122 -0.18 -13.74 -3.36
C ILE A 122 1.10 -13.04 -3.88
N TYR A 123 1.09 -12.58 -5.15
CA TYR A 123 2.13 -11.74 -5.71
C TYR A 123 1.69 -10.28 -5.64
N VAL A 124 2.47 -9.44 -5.00
CA VAL A 124 2.17 -8.01 -4.77
C VAL A 124 3.23 -7.15 -5.44
N ASP A 125 2.79 -6.12 -6.16
CA ASP A 125 3.64 -5.10 -6.74
C ASP A 125 3.26 -3.70 -6.24
N GLN A 126 4.25 -2.92 -5.81
CA GLN A 126 4.02 -1.55 -5.30
C GLN A 126 5.07 -0.58 -5.81
N TRP A 127 4.70 0.69 -5.99
CA TRP A 127 5.67 1.77 -5.87
C TRP A 127 5.86 2.05 -4.39
N ASP A 128 6.94 1.53 -3.86
CA ASP A 128 7.37 1.81 -2.50
C ASP A 128 8.23 3.06 -2.48
N TRP A 129 7.81 4.09 -1.76
CA TRP A 129 8.49 5.38 -1.70
C TRP A 129 8.77 5.83 -0.27
N GLU A 130 9.79 6.67 -0.09
CA GLU A 130 10.21 7.22 1.20
C GLU A 130 10.92 8.55 0.97
N LYS A 131 10.63 9.56 1.83
CA LYS A 131 11.19 10.92 1.73
C LYS A 131 11.68 11.39 3.09
N ILE A 132 12.85 12.09 3.12
CA ILE A 132 13.40 12.67 4.34
C ILE A 132 12.64 13.93 4.71
N ILE A 133 12.23 14.01 5.98
CA ILE A 133 11.61 15.16 6.63
C ILE A 133 12.43 15.58 7.86
N THR A 134 12.15 16.74 8.42
CA THR A 134 12.72 17.16 9.71
C THR A 134 11.89 16.63 10.89
N ARG A 135 12.41 16.81 12.12
CA ARG A 135 11.67 16.49 13.35
C ARG A 135 10.41 17.37 13.48
N GLU A 136 10.50 18.64 13.11
CA GLU A 136 9.41 19.61 13.15
C GLU A 136 8.30 19.31 12.16
N GLU A 137 8.64 18.64 11.04
CA GLU A 137 7.69 18.17 10.03
C GLU A 137 6.97 16.88 10.43
N ARG A 138 7.30 16.25 11.57
CA ARG A 138 6.56 15.12 12.12
C ARG A 138 5.22 15.59 12.73
N ASN A 139 4.25 15.91 11.89
CA ASN A 139 2.93 16.39 12.32
C ASN A 139 1.85 16.05 11.30
N VAL A 140 0.58 16.17 11.70
CA VAL A 140 -0.59 15.83 10.87
C VAL A 140 -0.71 16.73 9.64
N ASP A 141 -0.29 17.99 9.72
CA ASP A 141 -0.38 18.91 8.58
C ASP A 141 0.58 18.50 7.47
N THR A 142 1.81 18.13 7.80
CA THR A 142 2.78 17.54 6.84
C THR A 142 2.23 16.25 6.22
N LEU A 143 1.65 15.37 7.03
CA LEU A 143 1.02 14.15 6.52
C LEU A 143 -0.07 14.49 5.49
N LYS A 144 -1.00 15.38 5.84
CA LYS A 144 -2.09 15.78 4.95
C LYS A 144 -1.60 16.44 3.66
N ASP A 145 -0.54 17.24 3.70
CA ASP A 145 0.02 17.90 2.52
C ASP A 145 0.68 16.90 1.56
N VAL A 146 1.38 15.89 2.10
CA VAL A 146 1.94 14.81 1.29
C VAL A 146 0.83 13.93 0.70
N VAL A 147 -0.22 13.61 1.47
CA VAL A 147 -1.41 12.91 0.97
C VAL A 147 -2.07 13.67 -0.18
N ARG A 148 -2.27 14.99 -0.05
CA ARG A 148 -2.80 15.82 -1.16
C ARG A 148 -1.90 15.76 -2.38
N THR A 149 -0.59 15.71 -2.19
CA THR A 149 0.40 15.60 -3.28
C THR A 149 0.27 14.26 -4.01
N VAL A 150 0.19 13.13 -3.28
CA VAL A 150 -0.07 11.80 -3.85
C VAL A 150 -1.42 11.77 -4.57
N TYR A 151 -2.47 12.28 -3.91
CA TYR A 151 -3.81 12.32 -4.49
C TYR A 151 -3.86 13.16 -5.78
N SER A 152 -3.10 14.26 -5.84
CA SER A 152 -2.99 15.06 -7.06
C SER A 152 -2.31 14.31 -8.22
N ALA A 153 -1.40 13.37 -7.92
CA ALA A 153 -0.82 12.49 -8.94
C ALA A 153 -1.86 11.47 -9.43
N LEU A 154 -2.69 10.91 -8.52
CA LEU A 154 -3.82 10.05 -8.88
C LEU A 154 -4.80 10.79 -9.80
N LYS A 155 -5.26 11.98 -9.42
CA LYS A 155 -6.17 12.81 -10.24
C LYS A 155 -5.61 13.12 -11.62
N LYS A 156 -4.32 13.47 -11.69
CA LYS A 156 -3.67 13.78 -12.97
C LYS A 156 -3.58 12.55 -13.86
N THR A 157 -3.35 11.38 -13.28
CA THR A 157 -3.32 10.10 -14.01
C THR A 157 -4.71 9.74 -14.53
N GLU A 158 -5.76 9.88 -13.70
CA GLU A 158 -7.13 9.66 -14.13
C GLU A 158 -7.48 10.50 -15.36
N LYS A 159 -7.22 11.81 -15.28
CA LYS A 159 -7.45 12.72 -16.40
C LYS A 159 -6.65 12.33 -17.65
N TYR A 160 -5.41 11.90 -17.49
CA TYR A 160 -4.60 11.43 -18.61
C TYR A 160 -5.21 10.17 -19.24
N MET A 161 -5.65 9.21 -18.42
CA MET A 161 -6.26 7.96 -18.90
C MET A 161 -7.60 8.21 -19.60
N ALA A 162 -8.42 9.15 -19.12
CA ALA A 162 -9.68 9.57 -19.77
C ALA A 162 -9.46 10.22 -21.14
N ILE A 163 -8.30 10.84 -21.37
CA ILE A 163 -7.91 11.36 -22.69
C ILE A 163 -7.45 10.23 -23.62
N GLN A 164 -6.82 9.18 -23.09
CA GLN A 164 -6.30 8.07 -23.89
C GLN A 164 -7.37 7.04 -24.28
N TYR A 165 -8.42 6.90 -23.46
CA TYR A 165 -9.43 5.85 -23.58
C TYR A 165 -10.84 6.42 -23.39
N ASP A 166 -11.63 6.46 -24.44
CA ASP A 166 -12.97 7.08 -24.46
C ASP A 166 -13.97 6.47 -23.47
N TYR A 167 -13.76 5.21 -23.03
CA TYR A 167 -14.62 4.54 -22.05
C TYR A 167 -14.31 4.90 -20.60
N ILE A 168 -13.21 5.63 -20.35
CA ILE A 168 -12.78 6.00 -18.99
C ILE A 168 -13.35 7.37 -18.63
N GLU A 169 -14.25 7.40 -17.66
CA GLU A 169 -14.76 8.62 -17.05
C GLU A 169 -13.96 9.00 -15.80
N GLU A 170 -13.81 10.31 -15.55
CA GLU A 170 -13.22 10.80 -14.31
C GLU A 170 -14.23 10.61 -13.15
N ILE A 171 -13.88 9.80 -12.15
CA ILE A 171 -14.73 9.48 -10.99
C ILE A 171 -14.15 9.95 -9.67
N LEU A 172 -12.85 10.24 -9.59
CA LEU A 172 -12.23 10.76 -8.38
C LEU A 172 -12.72 12.19 -8.09
N PRO A 173 -13.13 12.51 -6.86
CA PRO A 173 -13.51 13.87 -6.48
C PRO A 173 -12.36 14.87 -6.62
N LYS A 174 -12.67 16.15 -6.62
CA LYS A 174 -11.66 17.22 -6.73
C LYS A 174 -10.64 17.13 -5.59
N ASP A 175 -11.10 16.95 -4.37
CA ASP A 175 -10.29 16.93 -3.16
C ASP A 175 -10.55 15.63 -2.38
N ILE A 176 -9.52 15.06 -1.76
CA ILE A 176 -9.64 13.91 -0.89
C ILE A 176 -10.19 14.33 0.48
N PHE A 177 -11.12 13.55 1.04
CA PHE A 177 -11.69 13.79 2.35
C PHE A 177 -10.82 13.15 3.44
N PHE A 178 -10.54 13.87 4.53
CA PHE A 178 -9.75 13.40 5.67
C PHE A 178 -10.66 13.08 6.85
N ILE A 179 -10.45 11.92 7.46
CA ILE A 179 -11.16 11.47 8.65
C ILE A 179 -10.23 10.59 9.48
N THR A 180 -10.33 10.63 10.81
CA THR A 180 -9.65 9.67 11.67
C THR A 180 -10.45 8.39 11.79
N SER A 181 -9.78 7.29 12.13
CA SER A 181 -10.44 6.00 12.39
C SER A 181 -11.47 6.09 13.52
N GLN A 182 -11.22 6.92 14.56
CA GLN A 182 -12.16 7.17 15.64
C GLN A 182 -13.38 7.98 15.18
N GLU A 183 -13.18 9.08 14.44
CA GLU A 183 -14.31 9.85 13.88
C GLU A 183 -15.18 8.98 12.97
N LEU A 184 -14.57 8.07 12.22
CA LEU A 184 -15.29 7.13 11.35
C LEU A 184 -16.10 6.10 12.16
N GLU A 185 -15.56 5.61 13.28
CA GLU A 185 -16.30 4.76 14.21
C GLU A 185 -17.48 5.50 14.83
N ASP A 186 -17.25 6.74 15.30
CA ASP A 186 -18.31 7.56 15.92
C ASP A 186 -19.43 7.90 14.92
N MET A 187 -19.07 8.06 13.62
CA MET A 187 -20.05 8.33 12.55
C MET A 187 -20.90 7.11 12.22
N TYR A 188 -20.34 5.90 12.29
CA TYR A 188 -21.01 4.65 11.95
C TYR A 188 -20.85 3.60 13.07
N PRO A 189 -21.42 3.83 14.26
CA PRO A 189 -21.29 2.91 15.38
C PRO A 189 -21.93 1.56 15.05
N GLY A 190 -21.29 0.48 15.49
CA GLY A 190 -21.80 -0.88 15.31
C GLY A 190 -21.58 -1.50 13.92
N LEU A 191 -20.99 -0.77 12.97
CA LEU A 191 -20.53 -1.35 11.71
C LEU A 191 -19.13 -1.93 11.84
N SER A 192 -18.81 -2.92 11.00
CA SER A 192 -17.44 -3.40 10.84
C SER A 192 -16.54 -2.31 10.23
N PRO A 193 -15.22 -2.36 10.43
CA PRO A 193 -14.30 -1.42 9.78
C PRO A 193 -14.49 -1.35 8.27
N LYS A 194 -14.62 -2.49 7.58
CA LYS A 194 -14.82 -2.55 6.12
C LYS A 194 -16.16 -1.95 5.67
N ASP A 195 -17.22 -2.13 6.46
CA ASP A 195 -18.52 -1.48 6.18
C ASP A 195 -18.46 0.04 6.37
N ARG A 196 -17.68 0.50 7.37
CA ARG A 196 -17.42 1.93 7.59
C ARG A 196 -16.66 2.54 6.40
N GLU A 197 -15.60 1.87 5.94
CA GLU A 197 -14.83 2.26 4.74
C GLU A 197 -15.73 2.37 3.53
N TYR A 198 -16.52 1.33 3.25
CA TYR A 198 -17.44 1.32 2.12
C TYR A 198 -18.44 2.47 2.17
N LYS A 199 -19.06 2.72 3.32
CA LYS A 199 -20.04 3.81 3.47
C LYS A 199 -19.41 5.18 3.22
N ILE A 200 -18.27 5.46 3.81
CA ILE A 200 -17.64 6.77 3.68
C ILE A 200 -17.12 7.01 2.28
N VAL A 201 -16.51 6.02 1.61
CA VAL A 201 -16.04 6.19 0.23
C VAL A 201 -17.18 6.29 -0.77
N LYS A 202 -18.28 5.59 -0.54
CA LYS A 202 -19.49 5.70 -1.38
C LYS A 202 -20.10 7.09 -1.31
N GLU A 203 -20.00 7.76 -0.16
CA GLU A 203 -20.47 9.15 0.02
C GLU A 203 -19.47 10.18 -0.52
N LYS A 204 -18.18 10.02 -0.22
CA LYS A 204 -17.13 11.03 -0.48
C LYS A 204 -16.32 10.77 -1.76
N GLY A 205 -16.39 9.57 -2.34
CA GLY A 205 -15.63 9.15 -3.53
C GLY A 205 -14.17 8.81 -3.26
N ALA A 206 -13.47 9.57 -2.42
CA ALA A 206 -12.09 9.32 -2.00
C ALA A 206 -11.85 9.85 -0.59
N VAL A 207 -11.24 9.03 0.25
CA VAL A 207 -10.95 9.36 1.65
C VAL A 207 -9.51 9.01 2.02
N PHE A 208 -8.96 9.74 2.99
CA PHE A 208 -7.78 9.34 3.72
C PHE A 208 -8.16 9.07 5.17
N ILE A 209 -8.19 7.80 5.56
CA ILE A 209 -8.50 7.37 6.92
C ILE A 209 -7.21 7.39 7.72
N MET A 210 -7.15 8.25 8.73
CA MET A 210 -5.96 8.48 9.55
C MET A 210 -5.99 7.67 10.84
N GLN A 211 -4.81 7.50 11.45
CA GLN A 211 -4.61 6.92 12.78
C GLN A 211 -5.04 5.46 12.87
N ILE A 212 -4.58 4.66 11.92
CA ILE A 212 -4.80 3.22 11.88
C ILE A 212 -3.74 2.51 12.75
N GLY A 213 -4.16 1.47 13.46
CA GLY A 213 -3.34 0.72 14.42
C GLY A 213 -3.62 1.06 15.89
N LYS A 214 -4.19 2.25 16.15
CA LYS A 214 -4.61 2.64 17.50
C LYS A 214 -5.85 1.88 17.95
N MET A 215 -5.92 1.62 19.25
CA MET A 215 -7.12 1.14 19.89
C MET A 215 -8.22 2.24 19.87
N LEU A 216 -9.39 1.88 19.35
CA LEU A 216 -10.56 2.76 19.33
C LEU A 216 -11.37 2.66 20.63
N THR A 217 -12.36 3.52 20.80
CA THR A 217 -13.24 3.50 21.99
C THR A 217 -14.06 2.23 22.12
N SER A 218 -14.29 1.50 21.04
CA SER A 218 -14.89 0.15 21.04
C SER A 218 -14.04 -0.92 21.70
N GLY A 219 -12.72 -0.67 21.88
CA GLY A 219 -11.77 -1.64 22.38
C GLY A 219 -11.07 -2.47 21.31
N GLU A 220 -11.32 -2.17 20.02
CA GLU A 220 -10.69 -2.81 18.87
C GLU A 220 -10.02 -1.76 17.98
N PRO A 221 -8.90 -2.04 17.28
CA PRO A 221 -8.35 -1.13 16.29
C PRO A 221 -9.24 -1.13 15.04
N HIS A 222 -9.11 -0.06 14.22
CA HIS A 222 -9.79 -0.02 12.91
C HIS A 222 -9.27 -1.12 11.98
N ASP A 223 -7.94 -1.27 11.94
CA ASP A 223 -7.25 -2.34 11.22
C ASP A 223 -5.90 -2.62 11.89
N GLY A 224 -5.29 -3.78 11.60
CA GLY A 224 -3.95 -4.14 12.05
C GLY A 224 -2.88 -3.24 11.43
N ARG A 225 -1.83 -2.94 12.20
CA ARG A 225 -0.64 -2.22 11.72
C ARG A 225 0.60 -2.75 12.41
N ALA A 226 1.63 -3.06 11.64
CA ALA A 226 2.94 -3.37 12.21
C ALA A 226 3.43 -2.21 13.10
N PRO A 227 4.02 -2.52 14.28
CA PRO A 227 4.37 -1.49 15.25
C PRO A 227 5.67 -0.74 14.92
N ASP A 228 6.45 -1.19 13.93
CA ASP A 228 7.86 -0.85 13.83
C ASP A 228 8.26 -0.03 12.59
N TYR A 229 7.27 0.54 11.86
CA TYR A 229 7.59 1.50 10.79
C TYR A 229 6.68 2.73 10.75
N ASP A 230 5.34 2.62 10.72
CA ASP A 230 4.44 3.77 10.75
C ASP A 230 4.11 4.21 12.18
N ASP A 231 4.16 5.52 12.44
CA ASP A 231 3.59 6.10 13.65
C ASP A 231 2.06 6.06 13.55
N TRP A 232 1.40 5.36 14.45
CA TRP A 232 -0.06 5.17 14.42
C TRP A 232 -0.86 6.48 14.63
N GLU A 233 -0.22 7.53 15.13
CA GLU A 233 -0.81 8.87 15.20
C GLU A 233 -0.70 9.64 13.87
N LEU A 234 0.21 9.21 12.97
CA LEU A 234 0.65 9.97 11.80
C LEU A 234 0.65 9.09 10.52
N ASN A 235 -0.28 8.15 10.41
CA ASN A 235 -0.44 7.27 9.27
C ASN A 235 -1.87 7.29 8.73
N GLY A 236 -2.10 6.57 7.65
CA GLY A 236 -3.43 6.29 7.11
C GLY A 236 -3.39 5.71 5.71
N ASP A 237 -4.60 5.47 5.18
CA ASP A 237 -4.81 4.83 3.89
C ASP A 237 -5.64 5.72 2.96
N ILE A 238 -5.21 5.80 1.69
CA ILE A 238 -6.01 6.37 0.60
C ILE A 238 -6.94 5.29 0.09
N ILE A 239 -8.23 5.46 0.32
CA ILE A 239 -9.28 4.55 -0.11
C ILE A 239 -10.22 5.30 -1.04
N VAL A 240 -10.59 4.67 -2.15
CA VAL A 240 -11.51 5.23 -3.15
C VAL A 240 -12.72 4.33 -3.35
N TYR A 241 -13.84 4.92 -3.78
CA TYR A 241 -14.97 4.14 -4.24
C TYR A 241 -14.66 3.55 -5.62
N TYR A 242 -14.83 2.23 -5.75
CA TYR A 242 -14.62 1.52 -7.00
C TYR A 242 -15.95 0.99 -7.56
N PRO A 243 -16.54 1.70 -8.55
CA PRO A 243 -17.89 1.40 -9.00
C PRO A 243 -18.04 0.08 -9.78
N VAL A 244 -16.95 -0.45 -10.36
CA VAL A 244 -17.00 -1.72 -11.11
C VAL A 244 -17.39 -2.88 -10.20
N LEU A 245 -16.90 -2.90 -8.97
CA LEU A 245 -17.18 -3.92 -7.96
C LEU A 245 -18.12 -3.44 -6.86
N ASP A 246 -18.49 -2.17 -6.84
CA ASP A 246 -19.22 -1.50 -5.74
C ASP A 246 -18.54 -1.70 -4.37
N ILE A 247 -17.24 -1.42 -4.29
CA ILE A 247 -16.42 -1.61 -3.08
C ILE A 247 -15.61 -0.36 -2.70
N ALA A 248 -15.11 -0.38 -1.46
CA ALA A 248 -13.98 0.44 -1.04
C ALA A 248 -12.68 -0.20 -1.55
N LEU A 249 -11.85 0.55 -2.29
CA LEU A 249 -10.58 0.07 -2.82
C LEU A 249 -9.44 0.91 -2.24
N GLU A 250 -8.62 0.29 -1.42
CA GLU A 250 -7.38 0.88 -0.92
C GLU A 250 -6.34 0.93 -2.06
N LEU A 251 -5.84 2.14 -2.35
CA LEU A 251 -4.80 2.37 -3.36
C LEU A 251 -3.42 2.56 -2.75
N SER A 252 -3.34 3.08 -1.53
CA SER A 252 -2.07 3.41 -0.88
C SER A 252 -2.21 3.40 0.64
N SER A 253 -1.22 2.80 1.31
CA SER A 253 -0.96 2.96 2.73
C SER A 253 0.30 3.80 2.92
N MET A 254 0.28 4.78 3.83
CA MET A 254 1.40 5.68 4.05
C MET A 254 1.39 6.32 5.45
N GLY A 255 2.57 6.75 5.90
CA GLY A 255 2.68 7.40 7.19
C GLY A 255 4.03 8.11 7.39
N ILE A 256 4.04 9.02 8.37
CA ILE A 256 5.28 9.48 8.97
C ILE A 256 5.81 8.34 9.84
N ARG A 257 7.09 8.04 9.69
CA ARG A 257 7.68 6.87 10.34
C ARG A 257 7.89 7.10 11.84
N VAL A 258 7.87 6.02 12.60
CA VAL A 258 8.12 6.07 14.04
C VAL A 258 9.43 6.77 14.38
N ASP A 259 9.44 7.55 15.46
CA ASP A 259 10.64 7.91 16.20
C ASP A 259 10.89 6.91 17.32
N ALA A 260 11.94 7.13 18.11
CA ALA A 260 12.29 6.22 19.21
C ALA A 260 11.17 6.07 20.25
N ALA A 261 10.42 7.15 20.53
CA ALA A 261 9.35 7.11 21.51
C ALA A 261 8.13 6.35 20.99
N ALA A 262 7.69 6.64 19.75
CA ALA A 262 6.59 5.94 19.10
C ALA A 262 6.90 4.46 18.91
N LEU A 263 8.12 4.12 18.43
CA LEU A 263 8.55 2.72 18.28
C LEU A 263 8.45 1.96 19.60
N LYS A 264 9.05 2.50 20.68
CA LYS A 264 9.02 1.84 21.99
C LYS A 264 7.59 1.60 22.47
N HIS A 265 6.74 2.62 22.38
CA HIS A 265 5.35 2.52 22.80
C HIS A 265 4.58 1.48 21.97
N GLN A 266 4.72 1.47 20.65
CA GLN A 266 3.99 0.57 19.76
C GLN A 266 4.46 -0.89 19.93
N LEU A 267 5.75 -1.15 20.14
CA LEU A 267 6.27 -2.48 20.46
C LEU A 267 5.69 -2.99 21.80
N GLU A 268 5.60 -2.13 22.81
CA GLU A 268 5.01 -2.47 24.12
C GLU A 268 3.51 -2.80 23.98
N VAL A 269 2.76 -2.00 23.23
CA VAL A 269 1.32 -2.26 22.99
C VAL A 269 1.10 -3.58 22.26
N CYS A 270 1.98 -3.96 21.34
CA CYS A 270 1.91 -5.25 20.63
C CYS A 270 2.51 -6.43 21.38
N GLY A 271 3.18 -6.20 22.54
CA GLY A 271 3.85 -7.26 23.29
C GLY A 271 4.98 -7.94 22.52
N CYS A 272 5.74 -7.16 21.74
CA CYS A 272 6.84 -7.65 20.90
C CYS A 272 8.12 -6.81 21.09
N GLU A 273 8.42 -6.46 22.34
CA GLU A 273 9.56 -5.61 22.74
C GLU A 273 10.90 -6.20 22.35
N GLU A 274 11.00 -7.53 22.19
CA GLU A 274 12.19 -8.24 21.74
C GLU A 274 12.68 -7.76 20.35
N ARG A 275 11.78 -7.22 19.52
CA ARG A 275 12.16 -6.63 18.23
C ARG A 275 13.08 -5.42 18.35
N ALA A 276 13.10 -4.76 19.50
CA ALA A 276 14.00 -3.65 19.79
C ALA A 276 15.50 -4.04 19.66
N GLU A 277 15.82 -5.34 19.79
CA GLU A 277 17.17 -5.87 19.65
C GLU A 277 17.61 -6.09 18.18
N MET A 278 16.71 -5.99 17.21
CA MET A 278 17.03 -6.11 15.79
C MET A 278 17.75 -4.86 15.27
N ASP A 279 18.58 -5.00 14.24
CA ASP A 279 19.45 -3.93 13.75
C ASP A 279 18.69 -2.68 13.31
N PHE A 280 17.56 -2.83 12.60
CA PHE A 280 16.76 -1.70 12.14
C PHE A 280 16.12 -0.94 13.31
N GLN A 281 15.51 -1.65 14.27
CA GLN A 281 14.85 -1.06 15.40
C GLN A 281 15.86 -0.38 16.35
N ARG A 282 17.02 -1.00 16.59
CA ARG A 282 18.13 -0.38 17.35
C ARG A 282 18.59 0.93 16.69
N ALA A 283 18.71 0.96 15.37
CA ALA A 283 19.13 2.17 14.67
C ALA A 283 18.13 3.33 14.84
N ILE A 284 16.82 3.03 14.97
CA ILE A 284 15.80 4.04 15.29
C ILE A 284 15.94 4.51 16.75
N LEU A 285 16.05 3.57 17.68
CA LEU A 285 16.16 3.85 19.12
C LEU A 285 17.40 4.69 19.47
N ASN A 286 18.46 4.56 18.66
CA ASN A 286 19.71 5.32 18.81
C ASN A 286 19.74 6.63 17.99
N ASP A 287 18.62 7.06 17.40
CA ASP A 287 18.53 8.25 16.53
C ASP A 287 19.52 8.20 15.34
N GLU A 288 19.82 7.00 14.82
CA GLU A 288 20.77 6.81 13.73
C GLU A 288 20.16 6.95 12.33
N LEU A 289 18.82 6.84 12.21
CA LEU A 289 18.09 6.96 10.95
C LEU A 289 17.41 8.33 10.81
N PRO A 290 17.29 8.87 9.57
CA PRO A 290 16.60 10.13 9.36
C PRO A 290 15.11 10.02 9.72
N PHE A 291 14.47 11.14 10.04
CA PHE A 291 13.01 11.23 10.07
C PHE A 291 12.48 11.16 8.64
N THR A 292 11.43 10.38 8.42
CA THR A 292 10.91 10.14 7.09
C THR A 292 9.39 10.02 7.09
N ILE A 293 8.82 10.28 5.90
CA ILE A 293 7.47 9.93 5.52
C ILE A 293 7.54 9.01 4.30
N GLY A 294 6.72 8.00 4.26
CA GLY A 294 6.73 7.06 3.12
C GLY A 294 5.47 6.24 3.04
N GLY A 295 5.38 5.43 1.99
CA GLY A 295 4.23 4.58 1.75
C GLY A 295 4.46 3.58 0.64
N GLY A 296 3.46 2.73 0.44
CA GLY A 296 3.32 1.82 -0.68
C GLY A 296 2.07 2.16 -1.48
N ILE A 297 2.18 2.15 -2.80
CA ILE A 297 1.06 2.35 -3.72
C ILE A 297 0.96 1.13 -4.61
N GLY A 298 -0.16 0.40 -4.54
CA GLY A 298 -0.37 -0.83 -5.29
C GLY A 298 -0.39 -0.59 -6.80
N GLN A 299 0.63 -1.07 -7.53
CA GLN A 299 0.74 -0.84 -8.98
C GLN A 299 -0.42 -1.51 -9.73
N SER A 300 -0.69 -2.77 -9.41
CA SER A 300 -1.76 -3.53 -10.06
C SER A 300 -3.15 -3.03 -9.66
N ARG A 301 -3.35 -2.60 -8.39
CA ARG A 301 -4.61 -1.95 -7.97
C ARG A 301 -4.86 -0.63 -8.72
N ILE A 302 -3.83 0.18 -8.93
CA ILE A 302 -3.90 1.41 -9.74
C ILE A 302 -4.25 1.08 -11.20
N CYS A 303 -3.64 0.06 -11.80
CA CYS A 303 -3.98 -0.39 -13.15
C CYS A 303 -5.42 -0.89 -13.23
N MET A 304 -5.85 -1.72 -12.28
CA MET A 304 -7.22 -2.21 -12.17
C MET A 304 -8.22 -1.05 -12.07
N PHE A 305 -7.96 -0.09 -11.19
CA PHE A 305 -8.80 1.09 -10.99
C PHE A 305 -8.99 1.90 -12.27
N TYR A 306 -7.89 2.30 -12.94
CA TYR A 306 -8.01 3.14 -14.14
C TYR A 306 -8.52 2.38 -15.35
N LEU A 307 -8.15 1.12 -15.54
CA LEU A 307 -8.60 0.32 -16.68
C LEU A 307 -9.99 -0.33 -16.45
N ARG A 308 -10.64 -0.02 -15.33
CA ARG A 308 -12.01 -0.49 -14.99
C ARG A 308 -12.15 -2.02 -15.04
N LYS A 309 -11.22 -2.73 -14.42
CA LYS A 309 -11.15 -4.18 -14.43
C LYS A 309 -11.92 -4.81 -13.25
N ALA A 310 -12.57 -5.95 -13.49
CA ALA A 310 -13.33 -6.67 -12.47
C ALA A 310 -12.45 -7.52 -11.53
N HIS A 311 -11.26 -7.90 -11.98
CA HIS A 311 -10.33 -8.72 -11.19
C HIS A 311 -8.89 -8.25 -11.38
N ILE A 312 -8.11 -8.26 -10.31
CA ILE A 312 -6.69 -7.87 -10.35
C ILE A 312 -5.88 -8.74 -11.29
N GLY A 313 -6.27 -10.00 -11.49
CA GLY A 313 -5.67 -10.92 -12.45
C GLY A 313 -5.78 -10.50 -13.92
N GLU A 314 -6.66 -9.55 -14.25
CA GLU A 314 -6.71 -8.97 -15.60
C GLU A 314 -5.54 -8.01 -15.88
N VAL A 315 -4.86 -7.54 -14.84
CA VAL A 315 -3.73 -6.59 -14.95
C VAL A 315 -2.46 -7.09 -14.27
N HIS A 316 -2.51 -8.29 -13.70
CA HIS A 316 -1.41 -8.83 -12.88
C HIS A 316 -1.33 -10.35 -13.01
N CYS A 317 -0.25 -10.85 -13.62
CA CYS A 317 0.01 -12.29 -13.68
C CYS A 317 0.27 -12.86 -12.31
N SER A 318 -0.46 -13.89 -11.91
CA SER A 318 -0.30 -14.61 -10.66
C SER A 318 -0.77 -16.05 -10.80
N LEU A 319 -0.77 -16.79 -9.69
CA LEU A 319 -1.42 -18.10 -9.61
C LEU A 319 -2.74 -17.93 -8.86
N TRP A 320 -3.79 -18.48 -9.44
CA TRP A 320 -5.15 -18.40 -8.90
C TRP A 320 -5.68 -19.79 -8.59
N PRO A 321 -6.55 -19.95 -7.59
CA PRO A 321 -7.29 -21.20 -7.40
C PRO A 321 -8.04 -21.61 -8.67
N GLU A 322 -8.13 -22.92 -8.94
CA GLU A 322 -8.84 -23.44 -10.13
C GLU A 322 -10.28 -22.95 -10.23
N GLU A 323 -10.95 -22.79 -9.08
CA GLU A 323 -12.32 -22.28 -9.02
C GLU A 323 -12.38 -20.81 -9.46
N THR A 324 -11.42 -19.98 -9.05
CA THR A 324 -11.32 -18.57 -9.49
C THR A 324 -11.13 -18.49 -11.01
N VAL A 325 -10.23 -19.30 -11.57
CA VAL A 325 -10.00 -19.35 -13.03
C VAL A 325 -11.27 -19.74 -13.78
N LYS A 326 -11.97 -20.78 -13.31
CA LYS A 326 -13.21 -21.25 -13.92
C LYS A 326 -14.32 -20.18 -13.87
N LEU A 327 -14.51 -19.54 -12.72
CA LEU A 327 -15.50 -18.46 -12.59
C LEU A 327 -15.16 -17.27 -13.50
N ALA A 328 -13.89 -16.90 -13.58
CA ALA A 328 -13.43 -15.83 -14.46
C ALA A 328 -13.73 -16.14 -15.94
N GLU A 329 -13.46 -17.38 -16.39
CA GLU A 329 -13.78 -17.83 -17.75
C GLU A 329 -15.30 -17.82 -18.03
N GLU A 330 -16.12 -18.35 -17.11
CA GLU A 330 -17.58 -18.40 -17.23
C GLU A 330 -18.20 -16.99 -17.34
N HIS A 331 -17.56 -15.98 -16.73
CA HIS A 331 -18.05 -14.58 -16.69
C HIS A 331 -17.27 -13.63 -17.60
N ASN A 332 -16.47 -14.16 -18.52
CA ASN A 332 -15.70 -13.38 -19.49
C ASN A 332 -14.76 -12.34 -18.84
N ILE A 333 -14.12 -12.72 -17.72
CA ILE A 333 -13.08 -11.96 -17.03
C ILE A 333 -11.71 -12.53 -17.44
N PRO A 334 -10.98 -11.92 -18.38
CA PRO A 334 -9.77 -12.51 -18.96
C PRO A 334 -8.57 -12.31 -18.01
N LEU A 335 -8.21 -13.35 -17.27
CA LEU A 335 -7.00 -13.35 -16.43
C LEU A 335 -5.74 -13.46 -17.32
N LEU A 336 -4.63 -12.76 -16.91
CA LEU A 336 -3.34 -12.79 -17.60
C LEU A 336 -2.57 -14.08 -17.35
#